data_186965bcf6167ca4b6dd872034b28392
#
_entry.id   186965bcf6167ca4b6dd872034b28392
#
_cell.length_a   1.000
_cell.length_b   1.000
_cell.length_c   1.000
_cell.angle_alpha   90.00
_cell.angle_beta   90.00
_cell.angle_gamma   90.00
#
_symmetry.space_group_name_H-M   'P 1'
#
loop_
_entity.id
_entity.type
_entity.pdbx_description
1 polymer ?
#
loop_
_entity_poly.entity_id
_entity_poly.type
_entity_poly.pdbx_seq_one_letter_code
_entity_poly.pdbx_strand_id
1 'polypeptide(L)'
;FYCRTRPGEKWVGNDDISAVKISEDGGKTWRDVEVPDSLGCVHMNITPLCNGTLVALFRSRWADNIYYSQSTDNGESWSVPEPTALPNNNSSIQVTTLASGELALVFNLMSAAGAQERRASLYDEIDDGDGRKEPVVTLGRTAFWGAPRAPMTVAISPDGGKSWPWQRHLDEGDGYCMTNNSLEKLNREFSYPSIKQSPDGSLHIAYTYFRQAIK
;
A
#
# COMPACT_ATOMS: atom_id res chain seq x y z
N PHE A 1 9.21 4.00 4.08
CA PHE A 1 8.84 5.34 3.61
C PHE A 1 9.11 6.40 4.67
N TYR A 2 9.25 7.64 4.26
CA TYR A 2 9.40 8.78 5.16
C TYR A 2 8.07 9.52 5.30
N CYS A 3 7.57 9.61 6.53
CA CYS A 3 6.49 10.52 6.86
C CYS A 3 7.06 11.93 6.96
N ARG A 4 6.71 12.80 6.04
CA ARG A 4 7.16 14.19 6.02
C ARG A 4 6.07 15.12 6.55
N THR A 5 6.48 16.05 7.42
CA THR A 5 5.61 17.09 7.99
C THR A 5 6.29 18.42 7.85
N ARG A 6 5.58 19.44 7.42
CA ARG A 6 6.11 20.81 7.38
C ARG A 6 6.18 21.36 8.79
N PRO A 7 7.19 22.23 9.10
CA PRO A 7 7.26 22.87 10.39
C PRO A 7 5.96 23.59 10.77
N GLY A 8 5.41 23.27 11.95
CA GLY A 8 4.17 23.88 12.45
C GLY A 8 2.87 23.28 11.91
N GLU A 9 2.94 22.27 11.02
CA GLU A 9 1.76 21.60 10.47
C GLU A 9 1.64 20.18 11.03
N LYS A 10 0.38 19.69 11.15
CA LYS A 10 0.13 18.28 11.46
C LYS A 10 0.38 17.43 10.21
N TRP A 11 0.95 16.23 10.40
CA TRP A 11 1.12 15.27 9.33
C TRP A 11 -0.23 14.83 8.74
N VAL A 12 -0.31 14.86 7.40
CA VAL A 12 -1.51 14.44 6.66
C VAL A 12 -1.20 13.45 5.53
N GLY A 13 0.08 13.16 5.28
CA GLY A 13 0.54 12.18 4.29
C GLY A 13 0.78 12.74 2.88
N ASN A 14 0.60 14.04 2.67
CA ASN A 14 0.73 14.64 1.33
C ASN A 14 2.17 14.74 0.83
N ASP A 15 3.13 14.77 1.73
CA ASP A 15 4.56 14.97 1.45
C ASP A 15 5.39 13.70 1.69
N ASP A 16 4.73 12.55 1.91
CA ASP A 16 5.41 11.28 2.14
C ASP A 16 6.10 10.78 0.86
N ILE A 17 7.33 10.28 1.00
CA ILE A 17 8.13 9.64 -0.06
C ILE A 17 8.61 8.28 0.38
N SER A 18 9.15 7.49 -0.55
CA SER A 18 9.73 6.18 -0.25
C SER A 18 11.25 6.18 -0.36
N ALA A 19 11.90 5.40 0.51
CA ALA A 19 13.31 5.07 0.45
C ALA A 19 13.54 3.63 0.90
N VAL A 20 14.66 3.07 0.49
CA VAL A 20 15.16 1.76 0.88
C VAL A 20 16.33 1.92 1.82
N LYS A 21 16.41 1.10 2.87
CA LYS A 21 17.60 0.98 3.70
C LYS A 21 18.37 -0.28 3.30
N ILE A 22 19.65 -0.14 3.01
CA ILE A 22 20.54 -1.21 2.60
C ILE A 22 21.62 -1.41 3.67
N SER A 23 21.86 -2.67 4.04
CA SER A 23 22.95 -3.09 4.92
C SER A 23 23.76 -4.19 4.23
N GLU A 24 25.09 -4.07 4.25
CA GLU A 24 26.03 -5.05 3.70
C GLU A 24 26.79 -5.82 4.79
N ASP A 25 26.56 -5.49 6.07
CA ASP A 25 27.28 -6.00 7.22
C ASP A 25 26.40 -6.74 8.25
N GLY A 26 25.27 -7.29 7.78
CA GLY A 26 24.33 -8.00 8.63
C GLY A 26 23.51 -7.10 9.55
N GLY A 27 23.24 -5.88 9.13
CA GLY A 27 22.38 -4.94 9.85
C GLY A 27 23.08 -4.05 10.87
N LYS A 28 24.43 -4.05 10.89
CA LYS A 28 25.21 -3.19 11.81
C LYS A 28 25.23 -1.73 11.36
N THR A 29 25.37 -1.51 10.05
CA THR A 29 25.27 -0.18 9.44
C THR A 29 24.24 -0.19 8.32
N TRP A 30 23.63 0.97 8.05
CA TRP A 30 22.58 1.15 7.07
C TRP A 30 22.81 2.44 6.29
N ARG A 31 22.55 2.39 4.99
CA ARG A 31 22.48 3.58 4.14
C ARG A 31 21.10 3.70 3.51
N ASP A 32 20.69 4.92 3.22
CA ASP A 32 19.40 5.21 2.62
C ASP A 32 19.57 5.44 1.12
N VAL A 33 18.64 4.86 0.35
CA VAL A 33 18.49 5.08 -1.10
C VAL A 33 17.08 5.58 -1.35
N GLU A 34 16.93 6.85 -1.71
CA GLU A 34 15.62 7.41 -2.05
C GLU A 34 15.11 6.86 -3.39
N VAL A 35 13.81 6.55 -3.45
CA VAL A 35 13.14 6.25 -4.71
C VAL A 35 12.79 7.57 -5.38
N PRO A 36 13.27 7.83 -6.61
CA PRO A 36 13.06 9.11 -7.28
C PRO A 36 11.58 9.38 -7.51
N ASP A 37 11.16 10.62 -7.38
CA ASP A 37 9.79 11.11 -7.65
C ASP A 37 8.68 10.27 -7.00
N SER A 38 8.95 9.69 -5.81
CA SER A 38 8.05 8.78 -5.11
C SER A 38 7.03 9.48 -4.21
N LEU A 39 6.72 10.75 -4.46
CA LEU A 39 5.74 11.49 -3.67
C LEU A 39 4.38 10.78 -3.66
N GLY A 40 3.86 10.50 -2.46
CA GLY A 40 2.62 9.77 -2.25
C GLY A 40 2.71 8.25 -2.38
N CYS A 41 3.82 7.72 -2.92
CA CYS A 41 4.10 6.28 -2.96
C CYS A 41 4.69 5.84 -1.62
N VAL A 42 3.99 4.95 -0.90
CA VAL A 42 4.39 4.53 0.45
C VAL A 42 4.22 3.03 0.65
N HIS A 43 4.71 2.51 1.78
CA HIS A 43 4.65 1.09 2.11
C HIS A 43 5.15 0.22 0.95
N MET A 44 6.34 0.57 0.44
CA MET A 44 7.03 -0.17 -0.61
C MET A 44 7.17 -1.65 -0.28
N ASN A 45 6.65 -2.49 -1.15
CA ASN A 45 6.79 -3.93 -1.09
C ASN A 45 7.78 -4.38 -2.17
N ILE A 46 8.89 -4.98 -1.78
CA ILE A 46 9.96 -5.41 -2.68
C ILE A 46 9.95 -6.93 -2.78
N THR A 47 10.04 -7.44 -4.01
CA THR A 47 10.21 -8.87 -4.29
C THR A 47 11.17 -9.08 -5.45
N PRO A 48 12.08 -10.10 -5.39
CA PRO A 48 12.97 -10.40 -6.50
C PRO A 48 12.27 -11.19 -7.60
N LEU A 49 12.57 -10.91 -8.86
CA LEU A 49 12.25 -11.78 -9.99
C LEU A 49 13.36 -12.82 -10.20
N CYS A 50 13.06 -13.89 -10.96
CA CYS A 50 14.03 -14.96 -11.25
C CYS A 50 15.29 -14.50 -11.98
N ASN A 51 15.23 -13.35 -12.67
CA ASN A 51 16.37 -12.74 -13.38
C ASN A 51 17.20 -11.80 -12.50
N GLY A 52 16.91 -11.70 -11.22
CA GLY A 52 17.60 -10.82 -10.27
C GLY A 52 17.08 -9.37 -10.21
N THR A 53 16.16 -8.98 -11.08
CA THR A 53 15.49 -7.68 -10.98
C THR A 53 14.66 -7.63 -9.70
N LEU A 54 14.76 -6.55 -8.95
CA LEU A 54 13.86 -6.26 -7.84
C LEU A 54 12.65 -5.47 -8.35
N VAL A 55 11.46 -5.94 -8.04
CA VAL A 55 10.20 -5.23 -8.30
C VAL A 55 9.69 -4.65 -7.01
N ALA A 56 9.21 -3.42 -7.06
CA ALA A 56 8.56 -2.75 -5.95
C ALA A 56 7.16 -2.31 -6.32
N LEU A 57 6.19 -2.65 -5.49
CA LEU A 57 4.82 -2.14 -5.56
C LEU A 57 4.54 -1.23 -4.37
N PHE A 58 3.81 -0.12 -4.62
CA PHE A 58 3.53 0.89 -3.62
C PHE A 58 2.04 1.09 -3.42
N ARG A 59 1.65 1.26 -2.18
CA ARG A 59 0.40 1.89 -1.79
C ARG A 59 0.45 3.37 -2.17
N SER A 60 -0.67 3.93 -2.59
CA SER A 60 -0.81 5.34 -2.96
C SER A 60 -1.56 6.15 -1.90
N ARG A 61 -0.98 7.27 -1.46
CA ARG A 61 -1.67 8.27 -0.63
C ARG A 61 -2.86 8.88 -1.34
N TRP A 62 -2.81 8.92 -2.67
CA TRP A 62 -3.86 9.50 -3.50
C TRP A 62 -5.09 8.62 -3.64
N ALA A 63 -5.02 7.36 -3.19
CA ALA A 63 -6.06 6.35 -3.33
C ALA A 63 -6.53 6.19 -4.80
N ASP A 64 -5.60 6.23 -5.71
CA ASP A 64 -5.79 6.09 -7.16
C ASP A 64 -5.38 4.69 -7.65
N ASN A 65 -4.08 4.43 -7.82
CA ASN A 65 -3.53 3.19 -8.36
C ASN A 65 -2.45 2.62 -7.43
N ILE A 66 -2.15 1.33 -7.61
CA ILE A 66 -0.89 0.74 -7.15
C ILE A 66 0.20 1.25 -8.08
N TYR A 67 1.33 1.72 -7.52
CA TYR A 67 2.48 2.17 -8.30
C TYR A 67 3.54 1.08 -8.35
N TYR A 68 4.31 1.08 -9.44
CA TYR A 68 5.35 0.11 -9.74
C TYR A 68 6.68 0.81 -9.95
N SER A 69 7.75 0.26 -9.41
CA SER A 69 9.14 0.62 -9.70
C SER A 69 10.00 -0.63 -9.75
N GLN A 70 11.18 -0.55 -10.36
CA GLN A 70 12.14 -1.65 -10.43
C GLN A 70 13.57 -1.18 -10.22
N SER A 71 14.40 -2.12 -9.76
CA SER A 71 15.84 -1.99 -9.64
C SER A 71 16.52 -3.18 -10.30
N THR A 72 17.60 -2.93 -11.06
CA THR A 72 18.43 -3.95 -11.70
C THR A 72 19.84 -4.04 -11.09
N ASP A 73 20.08 -3.31 -10.01
CA ASP A 73 21.38 -3.15 -9.35
C ASP A 73 21.29 -3.43 -7.84
N ASN A 74 20.47 -4.40 -7.42
CA ASN A 74 20.26 -4.80 -6.04
C ASN A 74 19.74 -3.69 -5.11
N GLY A 75 18.95 -2.75 -5.66
CA GLY A 75 18.33 -1.67 -4.88
C GLY A 75 19.17 -0.42 -4.76
N GLU A 76 20.32 -0.34 -5.46
CA GLU A 76 21.19 0.84 -5.50
C GLU A 76 20.54 2.03 -6.21
N SER A 77 19.71 1.74 -7.20
CA SER A 77 18.87 2.72 -7.86
C SER A 77 17.50 2.13 -8.20
N TRP A 78 16.51 2.99 -8.35
CA TRP A 78 15.13 2.63 -8.64
C TRP A 78 14.60 3.48 -9.78
N SER A 79 13.74 2.90 -10.61
CA SER A 79 13.00 3.68 -11.60
C SER A 79 11.99 4.61 -10.89
N VAL A 80 11.60 5.69 -11.56
CA VAL A 80 10.47 6.52 -11.11
C VAL A 80 9.22 5.64 -11.00
N PRO A 81 8.46 5.70 -9.88
CA PRO A 81 7.22 4.93 -9.75
C PRO A 81 6.18 5.34 -10.78
N GLU A 82 5.64 4.35 -11.51
CA GLU A 82 4.57 4.55 -12.49
C GLU A 82 3.27 3.89 -12.02
N PRO A 83 2.09 4.46 -12.30
CA PRO A 83 0.83 3.84 -11.93
C PRO A 83 0.60 2.57 -12.76
N THR A 84 0.17 1.50 -12.09
CA THR A 84 -0.31 0.27 -12.75
C THR A 84 -1.79 0.40 -13.13
N ALA A 85 -2.34 -0.60 -13.82
CA ALA A 85 -3.78 -0.70 -14.05
C ALA A 85 -4.59 -1.09 -12.80
N LEU A 86 -3.93 -1.52 -11.72
CA LEU A 86 -4.61 -1.92 -10.49
C LEU A 86 -4.95 -0.70 -9.62
N PRO A 87 -6.18 -0.60 -9.10
CA PRO A 87 -6.55 0.47 -8.18
C PRO A 87 -5.90 0.27 -6.81
N ASN A 88 -5.77 1.38 -6.06
CA ASN A 88 -5.42 1.38 -4.64
C ASN A 88 -6.30 2.37 -3.87
N ASN A 89 -6.69 2.00 -2.68
CA ASN A 89 -7.57 2.77 -1.80
C ASN A 89 -6.82 3.39 -0.61
N ASN A 90 -5.53 3.65 -0.76
CA ASN A 90 -4.65 4.05 0.34
C ASN A 90 -4.65 3.03 1.50
N SER A 91 -4.80 1.74 1.21
CA SER A 91 -4.59 0.63 2.14
C SER A 91 -3.34 -0.17 1.77
N SER A 92 -2.78 -0.92 2.72
CA SER A 92 -1.62 -1.78 2.48
C SER A 92 -1.90 -2.85 1.44
N ILE A 93 -0.84 -3.20 0.73
CA ILE A 93 -0.77 -4.29 -0.23
C ILE A 93 0.38 -5.22 0.15
N GLN A 94 0.39 -6.45 -0.35
CA GLN A 94 1.51 -7.37 -0.18
C GLN A 94 1.73 -8.18 -1.45
N VAL A 95 2.97 -8.18 -1.95
CA VAL A 95 3.39 -8.96 -3.12
C VAL A 95 4.44 -10.00 -2.72
N THR A 96 4.45 -11.12 -3.41
CA THR A 96 5.50 -12.15 -3.32
C THR A 96 5.74 -12.78 -4.68
N THR A 97 6.98 -13.22 -4.92
CA THR A 97 7.32 -14.05 -6.08
C THR A 97 7.04 -15.51 -5.74
N LEU A 98 6.32 -16.18 -6.61
CA LEU A 98 6.00 -17.60 -6.50
C LEU A 98 7.18 -18.46 -7.00
N ALA A 99 7.22 -19.71 -6.57
CA ALA A 99 8.23 -20.68 -7.04
C ALA A 99 8.21 -20.90 -8.57
N SER A 100 7.06 -20.64 -9.21
CA SER A 100 6.90 -20.66 -10.68
C SER A 100 7.46 -19.42 -11.39
N GLY A 101 7.81 -18.36 -10.64
CA GLY A 101 8.35 -17.10 -11.17
C GLY A 101 7.31 -15.99 -11.36
N GLU A 102 6.02 -16.29 -11.24
CA GLU A 102 4.94 -15.31 -11.28
C GLU A 102 4.90 -14.47 -9.99
N LEU A 103 4.28 -13.30 -10.05
CA LEU A 103 3.99 -12.51 -8.86
C LEU A 103 2.57 -12.78 -8.37
N ALA A 104 2.40 -12.93 -7.06
CA ALA A 104 1.11 -12.93 -6.39
C ALA A 104 0.99 -11.68 -5.53
N LEU A 105 -0.10 -10.92 -5.71
CA LEU A 105 -0.39 -9.67 -5.00
C LEU A 105 -1.71 -9.80 -4.27
N VAL A 106 -1.76 -9.38 -3.00
CA VAL A 106 -3.00 -9.26 -2.23
C VAL A 106 -3.25 -7.80 -1.90
N PHE A 107 -4.44 -7.32 -2.21
CA PHE A 107 -4.82 -5.90 -2.11
C PHE A 107 -6.33 -5.73 -2.08
N ASN A 108 -6.81 -4.50 -1.85
CA ASN A 108 -8.21 -4.17 -2.09
C ASN A 108 -8.38 -3.69 -3.54
N LEU A 109 -9.25 -4.35 -4.32
CA LEU A 109 -9.58 -3.95 -5.70
C LEU A 109 -10.55 -2.76 -5.67
N MET A 110 -10.06 -1.64 -5.17
CA MET A 110 -10.83 -0.41 -4.94
C MET A 110 -9.91 0.81 -4.97
N SER A 111 -10.43 1.93 -5.45
CA SER A 111 -9.80 3.26 -5.34
C SER A 111 -10.78 4.25 -4.69
N ALA A 112 -10.36 5.49 -4.49
CA ALA A 112 -11.25 6.56 -4.04
C ALA A 112 -12.13 7.13 -5.16
N ALA A 113 -12.04 6.63 -6.40
CA ALA A 113 -12.87 7.10 -7.49
C ALA A 113 -14.36 6.88 -7.17
N GLY A 114 -15.13 7.96 -7.12
CA GLY A 114 -16.55 7.92 -6.77
C GLY A 114 -16.85 7.79 -5.27
N ALA A 115 -15.86 7.80 -4.38
CA ALA A 115 -16.09 7.86 -2.94
C ALA A 115 -16.78 9.17 -2.58
N GLN A 116 -17.92 9.08 -1.88
CA GLN A 116 -18.71 10.26 -1.49
C GLN A 116 -18.25 10.87 -0.17
N GLU A 117 -17.59 10.08 0.66
CA GLU A 117 -17.14 10.45 1.99
C GLU A 117 -15.64 10.21 2.14
N ARG A 118 -14.98 11.03 2.92
CA ARG A 118 -13.57 10.87 3.30
C ARG A 118 -13.33 11.36 4.72
N ARG A 119 -12.29 10.87 5.35
CA ARG A 119 -11.76 11.45 6.56
C ARG A 119 -10.76 12.57 6.22
N ALA A 120 -10.64 13.58 7.07
CA ALA A 120 -9.69 14.67 6.89
C ALA A 120 -8.24 14.20 7.05
N SER A 121 -8.00 13.20 7.93
CA SER A 121 -6.70 12.57 8.14
C SER A 121 -6.85 11.13 8.63
N LEU A 122 -5.72 10.45 8.87
CA LEU A 122 -5.72 9.13 9.52
C LEU A 122 -6.19 9.18 10.99
N TYR A 123 -6.04 10.31 11.64
CA TYR A 123 -6.20 10.50 13.10
C TYR A 123 -7.34 11.44 13.50
N ASP A 124 -8.22 11.82 12.58
CA ASP A 124 -9.29 12.79 12.83
C ASP A 124 -10.29 12.39 13.92
N GLU A 125 -10.38 11.09 14.25
CA GLU A 125 -11.21 10.60 15.35
C GLU A 125 -10.45 10.37 16.67
N ILE A 126 -9.12 10.45 16.65
CA ILE A 126 -8.28 10.24 17.84
C ILE A 126 -8.01 11.58 18.54
N ASP A 127 -8.04 12.66 17.79
CA ASP A 127 -7.72 14.00 18.25
C ASP A 127 -8.94 14.91 18.13
N ASP A 128 -9.67 15.06 19.21
CA ASP A 128 -10.83 15.99 19.32
C ASP A 128 -10.49 17.44 18.97
N GLY A 129 -9.20 17.75 18.80
CA GLY A 129 -8.68 19.08 18.45
C GLY A 129 -8.36 19.29 16.99
N ASP A 130 -8.50 18.29 16.11
CA ASP A 130 -8.21 18.47 14.68
C ASP A 130 -9.37 19.15 13.94
N GLY A 131 -9.51 20.45 14.16
CA GLY A 131 -10.53 21.28 13.51
C GLY A 131 -10.34 21.52 12.02
N ARG A 132 -9.56 20.67 11.30
CA ARG A 132 -9.37 20.77 9.85
C ARG A 132 -10.66 20.42 9.13
N LYS A 133 -11.33 21.44 8.59
CA LYS A 133 -12.55 21.28 7.77
C LYS A 133 -12.24 20.95 6.32
N GLU A 134 -11.06 21.34 5.85
CA GLU A 134 -10.67 21.21 4.44
C GLU A 134 -9.36 20.40 4.34
N PRO A 135 -9.23 19.52 3.34
CA PRO A 135 -8.01 18.77 3.13
C PRO A 135 -6.87 19.71 2.70
N VAL A 136 -5.69 19.53 3.29
CA VAL A 136 -4.46 20.19 2.83
C VAL A 136 -4.10 19.65 1.46
N VAL A 137 -3.72 20.55 0.53
CA VAL A 137 -3.34 20.20 -0.85
C VAL A 137 -1.85 20.47 -1.05
N THR A 138 -1.09 19.49 -1.54
CA THR A 138 0.31 19.63 -1.95
C THR A 138 0.43 19.31 -3.43
N LEU A 139 0.98 20.25 -4.21
CA LEU A 139 1.13 20.11 -5.68
C LEU A 139 -0.17 19.64 -6.40
N GLY A 140 -1.31 20.19 -5.98
CA GLY A 140 -2.63 19.85 -6.56
C GLY A 140 -3.17 18.48 -6.12
N ARG A 141 -2.53 17.78 -5.18
CA ARG A 141 -2.96 16.48 -4.65
C ARG A 141 -3.13 16.51 -3.13
N THR A 142 -3.95 15.62 -2.63
CA THR A 142 -4.17 15.42 -1.19
C THR A 142 -4.31 13.94 -0.88
N ALA A 143 -3.73 13.50 0.24
CA ALA A 143 -3.89 12.13 0.70
C ALA A 143 -5.38 11.86 0.98
N PHE A 144 -5.88 10.73 0.49
CA PHE A 144 -7.27 10.32 0.66
C PHE A 144 -7.38 9.25 1.76
N TRP A 145 -8.15 9.53 2.78
CA TRP A 145 -8.42 8.63 3.90
C TRP A 145 -9.90 8.22 3.91
N GLY A 146 -10.18 6.97 4.30
CA GLY A 146 -11.55 6.47 4.40
C GLY A 146 -12.11 5.84 3.13
N ALA A 147 -11.34 5.71 2.04
CA ALA A 147 -11.79 4.92 0.90
C ALA A 147 -12.13 3.47 1.33
N PRO A 148 -13.23 2.87 0.83
CA PRO A 148 -13.66 1.53 1.21
C PRO A 148 -12.53 0.49 1.07
N ARG A 149 -12.45 -0.43 2.03
CA ARG A 149 -11.43 -1.50 2.04
C ARG A 149 -12.04 -2.87 1.79
N ALA A 150 -12.64 -3.01 0.63
CA ALA A 150 -13.18 -4.24 0.04
C ALA A 150 -13.27 -4.07 -1.48
N PRO A 151 -13.32 -5.19 -2.26
CA PRO A 151 -13.06 -6.56 -1.82
C PRO A 151 -11.59 -6.79 -1.47
N MET A 152 -11.28 -7.81 -0.66
CA MET A 152 -9.92 -8.34 -0.54
C MET A 152 -9.68 -9.28 -1.71
N THR A 153 -8.65 -9.00 -2.51
CA THR A 153 -8.42 -9.66 -3.80
C THR A 153 -6.98 -10.18 -3.88
N VAL A 154 -6.82 -11.38 -4.43
CA VAL A 154 -5.54 -11.89 -4.90
C VAL A 154 -5.47 -11.76 -6.41
N ALA A 155 -4.32 -11.28 -6.93
CA ALA A 155 -4.04 -11.19 -8.36
C ALA A 155 -2.71 -11.86 -8.69
N ILE A 156 -2.60 -12.44 -9.89
CA ILE A 156 -1.38 -13.09 -10.39
C ILE A 156 -0.90 -12.38 -11.65
N SER A 157 0.41 -12.11 -11.68
CA SER A 157 1.11 -11.52 -12.83
C SER A 157 2.14 -12.50 -13.40
N PRO A 158 2.07 -12.86 -14.69
CA PRO A 158 3.05 -13.73 -15.33
C PRO A 158 4.27 -12.98 -15.87
N ASP A 159 4.26 -11.66 -15.86
CA ASP A 159 5.20 -10.80 -16.60
C ASP A 159 5.94 -9.79 -15.72
N GLY A 160 6.13 -10.13 -14.43
CA GLY A 160 6.88 -9.32 -13.47
C GLY A 160 6.13 -8.06 -13.02
N GLY A 161 4.80 -8.09 -13.00
CA GLY A 161 3.98 -7.00 -12.46
C GLY A 161 3.47 -6.01 -13.52
N LYS A 162 3.70 -6.26 -14.82
CA LYS A 162 3.24 -5.40 -15.91
C LYS A 162 1.77 -5.60 -16.22
N SER A 163 1.27 -6.84 -16.10
CA SER A 163 -0.15 -7.17 -16.25
C SER A 163 -0.62 -8.13 -15.16
N TRP A 164 -1.92 -8.12 -14.89
CA TRP A 164 -2.56 -8.89 -13.82
C TRP A 164 -3.84 -9.56 -14.33
N PRO A 165 -3.73 -10.53 -15.25
CA PRO A 165 -4.89 -11.11 -15.95
C PRO A 165 -5.75 -12.02 -15.07
N TRP A 166 -5.20 -12.58 -13.99
CA TRP A 166 -5.95 -13.45 -13.08
C TRP A 166 -6.17 -12.75 -11.75
N GLN A 167 -7.45 -12.63 -11.39
CA GLN A 167 -7.88 -12.00 -10.14
C GLN A 167 -9.00 -12.82 -9.50
N ARG A 168 -8.97 -12.92 -8.17
CA ARG A 168 -10.01 -13.60 -7.39
C ARG A 168 -10.26 -12.87 -6.09
N HIS A 169 -11.51 -12.60 -5.78
CA HIS A 169 -11.91 -12.09 -4.47
C HIS A 169 -11.82 -13.19 -3.42
N LEU A 170 -11.24 -12.86 -2.29
CA LEU A 170 -11.15 -13.70 -1.09
C LEU A 170 -12.35 -13.43 -0.17
N ASP A 171 -12.68 -12.17 0.00
CA ASP A 171 -13.84 -11.67 0.73
C ASP A 171 -14.41 -10.44 0.05
N GLU A 172 -15.74 -10.33 0.10
CA GLU A 172 -16.50 -9.22 -0.44
C GLU A 172 -17.29 -8.50 0.67
N GLY A 173 -17.59 -7.22 0.46
CA GLY A 173 -18.33 -6.39 1.41
C GLY A 173 -18.33 -4.94 0.99
N ASP A 174 -18.90 -4.07 1.84
CA ASP A 174 -18.91 -2.62 1.62
C ASP A 174 -17.59 -1.93 2.00
N GLY A 175 -16.74 -2.62 2.77
CA GLY A 175 -15.41 -2.11 3.14
C GLY A 175 -15.42 -0.89 4.04
N TYR A 176 -16.51 -0.60 4.73
CA TYR A 176 -16.63 0.58 5.58
C TYR A 176 -15.47 0.68 6.57
N CYS A 177 -14.77 1.81 6.57
CA CYS A 177 -13.57 2.05 7.38
C CYS A 177 -13.44 3.51 7.88
N MET A 178 -14.58 4.14 8.15
CA MET A 178 -14.63 5.57 8.48
C MET A 178 -14.38 5.87 9.96
N THR A 179 -14.31 4.86 10.85
CA THR A 179 -14.09 5.09 12.28
C THR A 179 -12.79 4.45 12.78
N ASN A 180 -12.13 5.11 13.74
CA ASN A 180 -11.04 4.54 14.54
C ASN A 180 -11.52 3.99 15.89
N ASN A 181 -12.79 4.20 16.23
CA ASN A 181 -13.37 3.69 17.48
C ASN A 181 -13.61 2.18 17.39
N SER A 182 -12.67 1.41 17.93
CA SER A 182 -12.74 -0.06 17.95
C SER A 182 -13.83 -0.61 18.88
N LEU A 183 -14.32 0.17 19.83
CA LEU A 183 -15.35 -0.26 20.80
C LEU A 183 -16.72 -0.37 20.11
N GLU A 184 -17.01 0.50 19.15
CA GLU A 184 -18.28 0.50 18.43
C GLU A 184 -18.38 -0.61 17.40
N LYS A 185 -17.24 -1.19 16.97
CA LYS A 185 -17.17 -2.29 16.00
C LYS A 185 -17.90 -2.02 14.66
N LEU A 186 -17.90 -0.77 14.22
CA LEU A 186 -18.61 -0.34 13.01
C LEU A 186 -17.86 -0.68 11.74
N ASN A 187 -16.52 -0.79 11.77
CA ASN A 187 -15.72 -1.08 10.59
C ASN A 187 -16.00 -2.49 10.06
N ARG A 188 -16.15 -2.57 8.74
CA ARG A 188 -16.35 -3.81 7.97
C ARG A 188 -15.30 -3.94 6.87
N GLU A 189 -14.09 -3.48 7.17
CA GLU A 189 -12.96 -3.48 6.26
C GLU A 189 -12.17 -4.79 6.28
N PHE A 190 -11.53 -5.07 5.15
CA PHE A 190 -10.45 -6.05 5.02
C PHE A 190 -9.16 -5.29 4.74
N SER A 191 -8.14 -5.45 5.60
CA SER A 191 -6.96 -4.60 5.48
C SER A 191 -5.68 -5.30 5.94
N TYR A 192 -4.54 -4.70 5.62
CA TYR A 192 -3.22 -5.15 6.01
C TYR A 192 -2.96 -6.63 5.67
N PRO A 193 -3.05 -7.02 4.38
CA PRO A 193 -2.81 -8.39 3.96
C PRO A 193 -1.35 -8.78 4.13
N SER A 194 -1.14 -10.10 4.31
CA SER A 194 0.14 -10.78 4.25
C SER A 194 -0.03 -12.00 3.37
N ILE A 195 0.96 -12.33 2.53
CA ILE A 195 0.97 -13.51 1.66
C ILE A 195 2.30 -14.22 1.72
N LYS A 196 2.27 -15.54 1.76
CA LYS A 196 3.44 -16.41 1.67
C LYS A 196 3.10 -17.70 0.95
N GLN A 197 4.01 -18.20 0.10
CA GLN A 197 3.92 -19.52 -0.47
C GLN A 197 4.66 -20.53 0.40
N SER A 198 4.01 -21.67 0.69
CA SER A 198 4.61 -22.83 1.33
C SER A 198 5.38 -23.69 0.32
N PRO A 199 6.28 -24.58 0.78
CA PRO A 199 7.06 -25.48 -0.09
C PRO A 199 6.18 -26.41 -0.95
N ASP A 200 4.96 -26.73 -0.52
CA ASP A 200 3.99 -27.53 -1.25
C ASP A 200 3.24 -26.75 -2.35
N GLY A 201 3.56 -25.46 -2.52
CA GLY A 201 2.91 -24.57 -3.48
C GLY A 201 1.67 -23.85 -2.96
N SER A 202 1.15 -24.19 -1.79
CA SER A 202 -0.02 -23.54 -1.19
C SER A 202 0.26 -22.08 -0.87
N LEU A 203 -0.72 -21.21 -1.12
CA LEU A 203 -0.66 -19.80 -0.72
C LEU A 203 -1.37 -19.60 0.61
N HIS A 204 -0.66 -19.05 1.57
CA HIS A 204 -1.19 -18.64 2.87
C HIS A 204 -1.38 -17.13 2.85
N ILE A 205 -2.62 -16.68 3.08
CA ILE A 205 -2.99 -15.27 3.08
C ILE A 205 -3.68 -14.98 4.41
N ALA A 206 -3.25 -13.91 5.08
CA ALA A 206 -3.87 -13.43 6.30
C ALA A 206 -4.13 -11.93 6.17
N TYR A 207 -5.23 -11.44 6.73
CA TYR A 207 -5.59 -10.01 6.74
C TYR A 207 -6.49 -9.68 7.92
N THR A 208 -6.54 -8.41 8.26
CA THR A 208 -7.44 -7.90 9.29
C THR A 208 -8.88 -7.99 8.81
N TYR A 209 -9.72 -8.66 9.59
CA TYR A 209 -11.15 -8.83 9.35
C TYR A 209 -11.92 -7.93 10.30
N PHE A 210 -12.56 -6.87 9.74
CA PHE A 210 -13.38 -5.88 10.46
C PHE A 210 -12.70 -5.18 11.64
N ARG A 211 -11.37 -5.14 11.68
CA ARG A 211 -10.55 -4.74 12.85
C ARG A 211 -10.87 -5.51 14.14
N GLN A 212 -11.50 -6.66 14.05
CA GLN A 212 -11.90 -7.47 15.21
C GLN A 212 -11.14 -8.79 15.27
N ALA A 213 -10.65 -9.29 14.13
CA ALA A 213 -9.94 -10.56 14.03
C ALA A 213 -8.91 -10.52 12.90
N ILE A 214 -8.07 -11.54 12.85
CA ILE A 214 -7.24 -11.91 11.69
C ILE A 214 -7.90 -13.15 11.05
N LYS A 215 -8.09 -13.10 9.77
CA LYS A 215 -8.61 -14.21 8.96
C LYS A 215 -7.47 -14.83 8.17
#